data_73d7ac29d4e1a64d9247392c83375828
#
_entry.id   73d7ac29d4e1a64d9247392c83375828
#
_cell.length_a   1.000
_cell.length_b   1.000
_cell.length_c   1.000
_cell.angle_alpha   90.00
_cell.angle_beta   90.00
_cell.angle_gamma   90.00
#
_symmetry.space_group_name_H-M   'P 1'
#
loop_
_entity.id
_entity.type
_entity.pdbx_description
1 polymer ?
#
loop_
_entity_poly.entity_id
_entity_poly.type
_entity_poly.pdbx_seq_one_letter_code
_entity_poly.pdbx_strand_id
1 'polypeptide(L)'
;MIHLENKNTTFKQTPLQKTYFALGTRINLTIFGCENPAILDKTYDLIKYYEDILTVNRDESEVMSINHAAGKYPVRVSEATYKLIKRSVQVSQEYLGFNSLIGPLVKLWGIGFDNANVPKEKDIKSTLNLINPQKIILDDNEMTVFLQDDGMELDLGGIAKGYITDRIKDFWHAFDISSGIIDLGGNLLLVGPQPKHDDALWRIGVQNPHDARGSAIGVVVTSECSIVTSGIYERHLEVDGKSYHHILDSKTGYPKQNNLASVTVFSKYSIDGEIETTNLFFAGEPVKDWGKDNPNLLGAVFVTTDNKIYLSKFTPNDFHLLSDEFEVIQH
;
A
#
# COMPACT_ATOMS: atom_id res chain seq x y z
N MET A 1 39.46 -24.35 20.13
CA MET A 1 38.02 -24.63 20.38
C MET A 1 37.37 -23.28 20.81
N ILE A 2 36.76 -22.59 19.88
CA ILE A 2 36.04 -21.34 20.17
C ILE A 2 34.60 -21.77 20.42
N HIS A 3 34.16 -21.67 21.67
CA HIS A 3 32.74 -21.81 22.03
C HIS A 3 31.95 -20.64 21.42
N LEU A 4 31.21 -20.92 20.37
CA LEU A 4 30.11 -20.06 19.94
C LEU A 4 28.95 -20.25 20.93
N GLU A 5 28.81 -19.35 21.89
CA GLU A 5 27.62 -19.25 22.71
C GLU A 5 26.44 -18.89 21.80
N ASN A 6 25.54 -19.83 21.65
CA ASN A 6 24.20 -19.61 21.09
C ASN A 6 23.45 -18.65 22.01
N LYS A 7 23.48 -17.33 21.73
CA LYS A 7 22.64 -16.37 22.42
C LYS A 7 21.20 -16.56 21.93
N ASN A 8 20.47 -17.48 22.55
CA ASN A 8 19.01 -17.48 22.57
C ASN A 8 18.57 -16.21 23.32
N THR A 9 18.46 -15.08 22.61
CA THR A 9 17.90 -13.84 23.12
C THR A 9 16.38 -13.95 23.11
N THR A 10 15.82 -14.65 24.09
CA THR A 10 14.41 -14.46 24.47
C THR A 10 14.26 -13.04 24.99
N PHE A 11 13.66 -12.14 24.20
CA PHE A 11 13.33 -10.79 24.63
C PHE A 11 12.33 -10.88 25.80
N LYS A 12 12.82 -10.77 27.03
CA LYS A 12 11.99 -10.73 28.26
C LYS A 12 11.28 -9.38 28.45
N GLN A 13 11.58 -8.38 27.61
CA GLN A 13 11.06 -7.04 27.74
C GLN A 13 9.70 -6.89 27.04
N THR A 14 8.82 -6.09 27.66
CA THR A 14 7.58 -5.61 27.02
C THR A 14 7.94 -4.79 25.79
N PRO A 15 7.31 -5.01 24.63
CA PRO A 15 7.60 -4.23 23.44
C PRO A 15 7.23 -2.75 23.65
N LEU A 16 8.00 -1.87 23.06
CA LEU A 16 7.63 -0.47 22.95
C LEU A 16 6.52 -0.37 21.89
N GLN A 17 5.39 0.22 22.27
CA GLN A 17 4.25 0.41 21.36
C GLN A 17 3.73 1.83 21.45
N LYS A 18 3.40 2.41 20.29
CA LYS A 18 2.74 3.72 20.25
C LYS A 18 1.81 3.82 19.04
N THR A 19 0.69 4.50 19.27
CA THR A 19 -0.30 4.77 18.24
C THR A 19 -0.29 6.26 17.93
N TYR A 20 -0.31 6.59 16.64
CA TYR A 20 -0.39 7.95 16.12
C TYR A 20 -1.50 8.07 15.08
N PHE A 21 -1.73 9.29 14.59
CA PHE A 21 -2.62 9.56 13.47
C PHE A 21 -1.88 10.42 12.43
N ALA A 22 -1.67 9.90 11.24
CA ALA A 22 -1.09 10.58 10.09
C ALA A 22 -1.50 9.85 8.80
N LEU A 23 -1.21 10.40 7.63
CA LEU A 23 -1.56 9.82 6.32
C LEU A 23 -3.06 9.52 6.18
N GLY A 24 -3.91 10.26 6.91
CA GLY A 24 -5.35 10.04 6.96
C GLY A 24 -5.78 8.73 7.65
N THR A 25 -4.91 8.10 8.45
CA THR A 25 -5.19 6.81 9.08
C THR A 25 -4.54 6.68 10.47
N ARG A 26 -4.91 5.61 11.17
CA ARG A 26 -4.28 5.18 12.41
C ARG A 26 -2.96 4.47 12.09
N ILE A 27 -1.90 4.84 12.81
CA ILE A 27 -0.56 4.29 12.69
C ILE A 27 -0.21 3.59 13.99
N ASN A 28 0.20 2.32 13.92
CA ASN A 28 0.66 1.56 15.07
C ASN A 28 2.11 1.12 14.84
N LEU A 29 2.98 1.50 15.76
CA LEU A 29 4.40 1.14 15.74
C LEU A 29 4.71 0.26 16.95
N THR A 30 5.37 -0.87 16.71
CA THR A 30 5.79 -1.81 17.75
C THR A 30 7.26 -2.18 17.54
N ILE A 31 8.09 -2.01 18.56
CA ILE A 31 9.51 -2.35 18.54
C ILE A 31 9.78 -3.35 19.67
N PHE A 32 10.47 -4.43 19.36
CA PHE A 32 10.93 -5.43 20.33
C PHE A 32 12.41 -5.22 20.67
N GLY A 33 12.79 -5.46 21.94
CA GLY A 33 14.17 -5.42 22.38
C GLY A 33 14.84 -4.04 22.38
N CYS A 34 14.06 -2.96 22.37
CA CYS A 34 14.55 -1.59 22.45
C CYS A 34 14.08 -0.95 23.76
N GLU A 35 14.99 -0.22 24.43
CA GLU A 35 14.69 0.50 25.67
C GLU A 35 14.45 2.00 25.46
N ASN A 36 14.72 2.52 24.26
CA ASN A 36 14.61 3.95 23.98
C ASN A 36 13.27 4.29 23.29
N PRO A 37 12.26 4.78 24.02
CA PRO A 37 10.94 5.10 23.44
C PRO A 37 10.98 6.29 22.47
N ALA A 38 12.01 7.15 22.52
CA ALA A 38 12.14 8.30 21.63
C ALA A 38 12.29 7.90 20.15
N ILE A 39 12.66 6.64 19.86
CA ILE A 39 12.73 6.13 18.48
C ILE A 39 11.34 6.13 17.83
N LEU A 40 10.28 5.80 18.59
CA LEU A 40 8.91 5.85 18.07
C LEU A 40 8.49 7.27 17.69
N ASP A 41 8.86 8.28 18.50
CA ASP A 41 8.56 9.68 18.17
C ASP A 41 9.36 10.16 16.95
N LYS A 42 10.64 9.82 16.86
CA LYS A 42 11.43 10.12 15.65
C LYS A 42 10.90 9.40 14.39
N THR A 43 10.37 8.19 14.56
CA THR A 43 9.69 7.49 13.46
C THR A 43 8.44 8.26 13.02
N TYR A 44 7.66 8.77 13.97
CA TYR A 44 6.51 9.59 13.67
C TYR A 44 6.88 10.91 12.98
N ASP A 45 7.96 11.57 13.42
CA ASP A 45 8.48 12.77 12.75
C ASP A 45 8.86 12.48 11.29
N LEU A 46 9.47 11.32 11.02
CA LEU A 46 9.79 10.87 9.66
C LEU A 46 8.52 10.65 8.82
N ILE A 47 7.47 10.04 9.41
CA ILE A 47 6.17 9.86 8.73
C ILE A 47 5.56 11.23 8.39
N LYS A 48 5.58 12.18 9.34
CA LYS A 48 5.06 13.53 9.14
C LYS A 48 5.83 14.27 8.05
N TYR A 49 7.15 14.16 8.02
CA TYR A 49 7.96 14.74 6.96
C TYR A 49 7.51 14.27 5.57
N TYR A 50 7.33 12.95 5.38
CA TYR A 50 6.86 12.43 4.09
C TYR A 50 5.40 12.81 3.80
N GLU A 51 4.52 12.81 4.80
CA GLU A 51 3.16 13.30 4.62
C GLU A 51 3.16 14.75 4.12
N ASP A 52 4.02 15.61 4.69
CA ASP A 52 4.08 17.03 4.34
C ASP A 52 4.55 17.28 2.90
N ILE A 53 5.51 16.50 2.40
CA ILE A 53 6.01 16.68 1.04
C ILE A 53 5.17 15.96 -0.04
N LEU A 54 4.42 14.89 0.33
CA LEU A 54 3.72 14.04 -0.63
C LEU A 54 2.20 14.25 -0.67
N THR A 55 1.60 14.95 0.30
CA THR A 55 0.14 15.09 0.39
C THR A 55 -0.45 15.88 -0.79
N VAL A 56 -1.65 15.45 -1.20
CA VAL A 56 -2.53 16.21 -2.14
C VAL A 56 -3.79 16.76 -1.44
N ASN A 57 -3.88 16.59 -0.10
CA ASN A 57 -5.04 17.02 0.70
C ASN A 57 -4.83 18.37 1.40
N ARG A 58 -3.70 19.03 1.14
CA ARG A 58 -3.36 20.39 1.61
C ARG A 58 -2.79 21.18 0.45
N ASP A 59 -2.93 22.50 0.46
CA ASP A 59 -2.50 23.36 -0.65
C ASP A 59 -0.98 23.41 -0.83
N GLU A 60 -0.21 23.08 0.20
CA GLU A 60 1.24 23.15 0.21
C GLU A 60 1.85 21.75 0.36
N SER A 61 2.53 21.30 -0.67
CA SER A 61 3.43 20.15 -0.70
C SER A 61 4.27 20.20 -1.99
N GLU A 62 5.30 19.34 -2.11
CA GLU A 62 6.04 19.20 -3.37
C GLU A 62 5.13 18.66 -4.49
N VAL A 63 4.25 17.69 -4.19
CA VAL A 63 3.29 17.14 -5.16
C VAL A 63 2.27 18.19 -5.59
N MET A 64 1.75 19.01 -4.65
CA MET A 64 0.84 20.11 -5.00
C MET A 64 1.51 21.20 -5.82
N SER A 65 2.80 21.47 -5.57
CA SER A 65 3.57 22.41 -6.41
C SER A 65 3.64 21.95 -7.87
N ILE A 66 3.81 20.63 -8.10
CA ILE A 66 3.75 20.03 -9.45
C ILE A 66 2.33 20.19 -10.03
N ASN A 67 1.30 19.84 -9.26
CA ASN A 67 -0.09 19.89 -9.71
C ASN A 67 -0.52 21.32 -10.09
N HIS A 68 -0.13 22.33 -9.31
CA HIS A 68 -0.40 23.76 -9.61
C HIS A 68 0.34 24.29 -10.85
N ALA A 69 1.49 23.67 -11.19
CA ALA A 69 2.31 24.03 -12.35
C ALA A 69 1.93 23.27 -13.63
N ALA A 70 0.95 22.35 -13.55
CA ALA A 70 0.50 21.57 -14.70
C ALA A 70 0.16 22.45 -15.91
N GLY A 71 0.65 22.09 -17.10
CA GLY A 71 0.50 22.85 -18.35
C GLY A 71 1.34 24.12 -18.44
N LYS A 72 2.15 24.48 -17.40
CA LYS A 72 2.85 25.78 -17.35
C LYS A 72 4.37 25.63 -17.37
N TYR A 73 4.97 24.90 -16.42
CA TYR A 73 6.41 24.77 -16.30
C TYR A 73 6.79 23.53 -15.44
N PRO A 74 8.03 22.98 -15.63
CA PRO A 74 8.55 21.92 -14.80
C PRO A 74 8.86 22.41 -13.38
N VAL A 75 8.62 21.55 -12.37
CA VAL A 75 8.88 21.83 -10.95
C VAL A 75 10.00 20.95 -10.45
N ARG A 76 11.02 21.55 -9.84
CA ARG A 76 12.08 20.83 -9.12
C ARG A 76 11.57 20.38 -7.76
N VAL A 77 11.87 19.12 -7.40
CA VAL A 77 11.48 18.52 -6.13
C VAL A 77 12.68 17.87 -5.44
N SER A 78 12.49 17.44 -4.18
CA SER A 78 13.50 16.68 -3.45
C SER A 78 13.79 15.34 -4.13
N GLU A 79 14.97 14.78 -3.90
CA GLU A 79 15.37 13.46 -4.43
C GLU A 79 14.39 12.36 -4.02
N ALA A 80 13.86 12.42 -2.78
CA ALA A 80 12.89 11.46 -2.25
C ALA A 80 11.58 11.48 -3.05
N THR A 81 11.00 12.66 -3.25
CA THR A 81 9.78 12.85 -4.05
C THR A 81 10.02 12.48 -5.50
N TYR A 82 11.16 12.89 -6.09
CA TYR A 82 11.50 12.57 -7.47
C TYR A 82 11.57 11.06 -7.72
N LYS A 83 12.28 10.32 -6.87
CA LYS A 83 12.43 8.86 -6.99
C LYS A 83 11.07 8.14 -6.88
N LEU A 84 10.23 8.57 -5.95
CA LEU A 84 8.90 8.00 -5.79
C LEU A 84 8.02 8.29 -7.02
N ILE A 85 8.01 9.53 -7.53
CA ILE A 85 7.29 9.89 -8.75
C ILE A 85 7.82 9.10 -9.94
N LYS A 86 9.13 9.00 -10.12
CA LYS A 86 9.73 8.22 -11.22
C LYS A 86 9.27 6.76 -11.20
N ARG A 87 9.28 6.11 -10.01
CA ARG A 87 8.77 4.74 -9.85
C ARG A 87 7.27 4.66 -10.16
N SER A 88 6.46 5.61 -9.67
CA SER A 88 5.02 5.64 -9.91
C SER A 88 4.67 5.82 -11.39
N VAL A 89 5.42 6.67 -12.11
CA VAL A 89 5.26 6.88 -13.56
C VAL A 89 5.61 5.62 -14.34
N GLN A 90 6.72 4.97 -14.02
CA GLN A 90 7.11 3.70 -14.67
C GLN A 90 6.01 2.66 -14.56
N VAL A 91 5.47 2.44 -13.36
CA VAL A 91 4.38 1.49 -13.14
C VAL A 91 3.09 1.92 -13.85
N SER A 92 2.77 3.22 -13.84
CA SER A 92 1.59 3.75 -14.53
C SER A 92 1.63 3.51 -16.03
N GLN A 93 2.83 3.56 -16.63
CA GLN A 93 3.06 3.33 -18.06
C GLN A 93 2.98 1.85 -18.48
N GLU A 94 2.93 0.93 -17.52
CA GLU A 94 2.66 -0.50 -17.78
C GLU A 94 1.16 -0.76 -18.04
N TYR A 95 0.27 0.16 -17.65
CA TYR A 95 -1.20 0.09 -17.83
C TYR A 95 -1.86 -1.17 -17.22
N LEU A 96 -1.29 -1.69 -16.13
CA LEU A 96 -1.78 -2.87 -15.43
C LEU A 96 -2.86 -2.56 -14.38
N GLY A 97 -3.12 -1.28 -14.10
CA GLY A 97 -4.16 -0.84 -13.16
C GLY A 97 -3.75 0.38 -12.34
N PHE A 98 -2.55 0.37 -11.76
CA PHE A 98 -2.02 1.53 -11.07
C PHE A 98 -1.82 2.73 -12.02
N ASN A 99 -2.22 3.93 -11.56
CA ASN A 99 -2.02 5.16 -12.30
C ASN A 99 -1.79 6.34 -11.33
N SER A 100 -0.60 6.90 -11.31
CA SER A 100 -0.25 8.03 -10.45
C SER A 100 -0.87 9.36 -10.87
N LEU A 101 -1.46 9.46 -12.07
CA LEU A 101 -2.22 10.62 -12.54
C LEU A 101 -3.72 10.53 -12.23
N ILE A 102 -4.15 9.61 -11.39
CA ILE A 102 -5.56 9.37 -11.08
C ILE A 102 -6.22 10.55 -10.32
N GLY A 103 -5.44 11.53 -9.84
CA GLY A 103 -5.87 12.64 -9.00
C GLY A 103 -7.14 13.36 -9.47
N PRO A 104 -7.27 13.79 -10.75
CA PRO A 104 -8.48 14.44 -11.25
C PRO A 104 -9.72 13.55 -11.12
N LEU A 105 -9.58 12.24 -11.32
CA LEU A 105 -10.69 11.30 -11.23
C LEU A 105 -11.06 11.03 -9.76
N VAL A 106 -10.09 10.94 -8.85
CA VAL A 106 -10.32 10.80 -7.40
C VAL A 106 -11.09 12.01 -6.88
N LYS A 107 -10.70 13.23 -7.25
CA LYS A 107 -11.39 14.47 -6.88
C LYS A 107 -12.81 14.53 -7.44
N LEU A 108 -13.02 14.08 -8.68
CA LEU A 108 -14.31 14.06 -9.34
C LEU A 108 -15.33 13.17 -8.61
N TRP A 109 -14.91 11.98 -8.19
CA TRP A 109 -15.75 11.03 -7.44
C TRP A 109 -15.87 11.38 -5.95
N GLY A 110 -14.81 11.88 -5.33
CA GLY A 110 -14.75 12.24 -3.91
C GLY A 110 -15.00 11.07 -2.94
N ILE A 111 -14.88 9.81 -3.37
CA ILE A 111 -15.17 8.63 -2.53
C ILE A 111 -14.25 8.62 -1.29
N GLY A 112 -14.88 8.59 -0.12
CA GLY A 112 -14.19 8.67 1.17
C GLY A 112 -14.03 10.09 1.72
N PHE A 113 -14.63 11.09 1.05
CA PHE A 113 -14.70 12.49 1.48
C PHE A 113 -16.17 12.95 1.58
N ASP A 114 -16.43 14.06 2.25
CA ASP A 114 -17.78 14.59 2.49
C ASP A 114 -18.53 14.97 1.21
N ASN A 115 -17.80 15.24 0.14
CA ASN A 115 -18.34 15.63 -1.17
C ASN A 115 -18.51 14.45 -2.15
N ALA A 116 -18.48 13.20 -1.65
CA ALA A 116 -18.62 12.01 -2.48
C ALA A 116 -19.92 12.03 -3.28
N ASN A 117 -19.82 11.76 -4.58
CA ASN A 117 -20.97 11.77 -5.50
C ASN A 117 -20.69 10.84 -6.70
N VAL A 118 -21.77 10.48 -7.43
CA VAL A 118 -21.65 9.80 -8.73
C VAL A 118 -21.56 10.84 -9.84
N PRO A 119 -20.42 11.03 -10.50
CA PRO A 119 -20.24 12.05 -11.51
C PRO A 119 -21.06 11.79 -12.78
N LYS A 120 -21.33 12.86 -13.54
CA LYS A 120 -21.96 12.73 -14.85
C LYS A 120 -20.98 12.11 -15.85
N GLU A 121 -21.47 11.27 -16.75
CA GLU A 121 -20.67 10.57 -17.76
C GLU A 121 -19.80 11.53 -18.59
N LYS A 122 -20.32 12.72 -18.95
CA LYS A 122 -19.55 13.72 -19.68
C LYS A 122 -18.32 14.23 -18.92
N ASP A 123 -18.45 14.37 -17.58
CA ASP A 123 -17.38 14.87 -16.72
C ASP A 123 -16.31 13.79 -16.53
N ILE A 124 -16.73 12.51 -16.40
CA ILE A 124 -15.83 11.35 -16.40
C ILE A 124 -15.02 11.31 -17.72
N LYS A 125 -15.69 11.39 -18.87
CA LYS A 125 -15.03 11.36 -20.19
C LYS A 125 -14.02 12.49 -20.38
N SER A 126 -14.32 13.71 -19.91
CA SER A 126 -13.37 14.82 -19.99
C SER A 126 -12.16 14.59 -19.07
N THR A 127 -12.39 14.07 -17.86
CA THR A 127 -11.33 13.80 -16.86
C THR A 127 -10.38 12.70 -17.32
N LEU A 128 -10.85 11.68 -18.04
CA LEU A 128 -10.01 10.61 -18.58
C LEU A 128 -8.89 11.14 -19.52
N ASN A 129 -9.05 12.31 -20.14
CA ASN A 129 -8.00 12.92 -20.96
C ASN A 129 -6.83 13.48 -20.12
N LEU A 130 -7.06 13.73 -18.83
CA LEU A 130 -6.08 14.33 -17.91
C LEU A 130 -5.23 13.30 -17.15
N ILE A 131 -5.50 11.98 -17.30
CA ILE A 131 -4.85 10.93 -16.54
C ILE A 131 -3.92 10.05 -17.39
N ASN A 132 -3.41 10.56 -18.51
CA ASN A 132 -2.50 9.82 -19.39
C ASN A 132 -1.06 9.87 -18.87
N PRO A 133 -0.45 8.75 -18.41
CA PRO A 133 0.89 8.71 -17.82
C PRO A 133 2.02 8.98 -18.84
N GLN A 134 1.73 8.97 -20.16
CA GLN A 134 2.72 9.37 -21.18
C GLN A 134 2.95 10.91 -21.24
N LYS A 135 2.09 11.68 -20.59
CA LYS A 135 2.16 13.14 -20.56
C LYS A 135 2.89 13.71 -19.34
N ILE A 136 3.68 12.87 -18.65
CA ILE A 136 4.62 13.31 -17.63
C ILE A 136 6.03 13.34 -18.23
N ILE A 137 6.73 14.46 -18.05
CA ILE A 137 8.14 14.60 -18.41
C ILE A 137 8.97 14.66 -17.13
N LEU A 138 9.99 13.80 -17.06
CA LEU A 138 10.94 13.72 -15.96
C LEU A 138 12.34 14.11 -16.46
N ASP A 139 13.04 14.96 -15.71
CA ASP A 139 14.45 15.26 -15.92
C ASP A 139 15.28 14.75 -14.74
N ASP A 140 16.09 13.72 -14.98
CA ASP A 140 16.90 13.06 -13.96
C ASP A 140 18.05 13.96 -13.43
N ASN A 141 18.55 14.90 -14.24
CA ASN A 141 19.67 15.76 -13.86
C ASN A 141 19.21 16.90 -12.95
N GLU A 142 18.08 17.52 -13.31
CA GLU A 142 17.53 18.65 -12.56
C GLU A 142 16.52 18.21 -11.49
N MET A 143 16.14 16.93 -11.46
CA MET A 143 15.06 16.38 -10.61
C MET A 143 13.77 17.18 -10.76
N THR A 144 13.39 17.46 -12.02
CA THR A 144 12.15 18.18 -12.33
C THR A 144 11.08 17.26 -12.86
N VAL A 145 9.83 17.62 -12.56
CA VAL A 145 8.61 16.94 -13.00
C VAL A 145 7.71 17.94 -13.72
N PHE A 146 7.24 17.60 -14.91
CA PHE A 146 6.34 18.43 -15.68
C PHE A 146 5.11 17.64 -16.16
N LEU A 147 3.94 18.10 -15.80
CA LEU A 147 2.64 17.64 -16.30
C LEU A 147 2.30 18.50 -17.53
N GLN A 148 2.18 17.86 -18.70
CA GLN A 148 2.10 18.59 -19.98
C GLN A 148 0.79 19.35 -20.18
N ASP A 149 -0.33 18.87 -19.63
CA ASP A 149 -1.64 19.49 -19.83
C ASP A 149 -2.11 20.19 -18.53
N ASP A 150 -2.76 21.33 -18.67
CA ASP A 150 -3.45 21.98 -17.56
C ASP A 150 -4.57 21.09 -17.01
N GLY A 151 -4.68 21.02 -15.68
CA GLY A 151 -5.64 20.15 -14.99
C GLY A 151 -5.20 18.70 -14.77
N MET A 152 -4.02 18.28 -15.25
CA MET A 152 -3.41 17.03 -14.82
C MET A 152 -2.99 17.12 -13.35
N GLU A 153 -3.14 16.03 -12.60
CA GLU A 153 -2.73 15.97 -11.20
C GLU A 153 -2.14 14.61 -10.83
N LEU A 154 -1.00 14.66 -10.16
CA LEU A 154 -0.42 13.51 -9.47
C LEU A 154 -1.20 13.22 -8.18
N ASP A 155 -1.43 11.95 -7.91
CA ASP A 155 -1.85 11.41 -6.62
C ASP A 155 -1.01 10.17 -6.33
N LEU A 156 -0.20 10.23 -5.27
CA LEU A 156 0.69 9.16 -4.85
C LEU A 156 0.09 8.29 -3.73
N GLY A 157 -1.18 8.47 -3.39
CA GLY A 157 -1.86 7.77 -2.28
C GLY A 157 -1.82 6.25 -2.39
N GLY A 158 -1.80 5.72 -3.61
CA GLY A 158 -1.72 4.27 -3.88
C GLY A 158 -0.30 3.67 -3.83
N ILE A 159 0.74 4.45 -3.47
CA ILE A 159 2.14 3.98 -3.40
C ILE A 159 2.93 4.58 -2.24
N ALA A 160 2.50 5.76 -1.75
CA ALA A 160 3.25 6.53 -0.76
C ALA A 160 3.38 5.80 0.58
N LYS A 161 2.34 5.09 1.06
CA LYS A 161 2.42 4.36 2.32
C LYS A 161 3.49 3.27 2.26
N GLY A 162 3.55 2.49 1.18
CA GLY A 162 4.58 1.49 0.98
C GLY A 162 5.98 2.08 0.96
N TYR A 163 6.17 3.19 0.25
CA TYR A 163 7.45 3.91 0.23
C TYR A 163 7.87 4.39 1.62
N ILE A 164 6.96 5.01 2.38
CA ILE A 164 7.22 5.51 3.73
C ILE A 164 7.55 4.34 4.67
N THR A 165 6.83 3.24 4.56
CA THR A 165 7.06 2.02 5.35
C THR A 165 8.46 1.46 5.14
N ASP A 166 8.93 1.41 3.89
CA ASP A 166 10.30 0.98 3.56
C ASP A 166 11.35 1.97 4.15
N ARG A 167 11.10 3.28 4.13
CA ARG A 167 11.99 4.28 4.77
C ARG A 167 12.03 4.16 6.29
N ILE A 168 10.90 3.81 6.93
CA ILE A 168 10.87 3.54 8.38
C ILE A 168 11.71 2.31 8.70
N LYS A 169 11.64 1.25 7.91
CA LYS A 169 12.48 0.06 8.07
C LYS A 169 13.96 0.42 8.00
N ASP A 170 14.37 1.19 6.98
CA ASP A 170 15.76 1.65 6.83
C ASP A 170 16.20 2.49 8.04
N PHE A 171 15.33 3.39 8.50
CA PHE A 171 15.56 4.19 9.70
C PHE A 171 15.72 3.31 10.96
N TRP A 172 14.86 2.31 11.16
CA TRP A 172 14.96 1.39 12.29
C TRP A 172 16.27 0.59 12.26
N HIS A 173 16.67 0.09 11.09
CA HIS A 173 17.95 -0.62 10.94
C HIS A 173 19.15 0.29 11.26
N ALA A 174 19.11 1.57 10.90
CA ALA A 174 20.16 2.54 11.26
C ALA A 174 20.25 2.81 12.79
N PHE A 175 19.24 2.45 13.56
CA PHE A 175 19.20 2.51 15.02
C PHE A 175 19.26 1.11 15.67
N ASP A 176 19.78 0.11 14.96
CA ASP A 176 19.95 -1.28 15.43
C ASP A 176 18.64 -1.96 15.88
N ILE A 177 17.48 -1.50 15.38
CA ILE A 177 16.21 -2.16 15.62
C ILE A 177 16.11 -3.37 14.69
N SER A 178 16.12 -4.55 15.30
CA SER A 178 16.15 -5.85 14.58
C SER A 178 14.82 -6.60 14.58
N SER A 179 13.81 -6.12 15.32
CA SER A 179 12.48 -6.75 15.34
C SER A 179 11.38 -5.74 15.65
N GLY A 180 10.31 -5.75 14.87
CA GLY A 180 9.19 -4.83 15.06
C GLY A 180 8.06 -4.99 14.06
N ILE A 181 7.02 -4.18 14.25
CA ILE A 181 5.85 -4.09 13.36
C ILE A 181 5.61 -2.62 13.04
N ILE A 182 5.53 -2.31 11.76
CA ILE A 182 5.13 -1.02 11.23
C ILE A 182 3.76 -1.22 10.58
N ASP A 183 2.73 -0.54 11.10
CA ASP A 183 1.37 -0.58 10.56
C ASP A 183 0.92 0.85 10.21
N LEU A 184 0.85 1.14 8.91
CA LEU A 184 0.37 2.41 8.38
C LEU A 184 -1.07 2.25 7.85
N GLY A 185 -2.01 1.92 8.75
CA GLY A 185 -3.42 1.80 8.42
C GLY A 185 -3.75 0.63 7.50
N GLY A 186 -3.15 -0.53 7.74
CA GLY A 186 -3.32 -1.76 6.98
C GLY A 186 -2.23 -2.03 5.95
N ASN A 187 -1.34 -1.07 5.66
CA ASN A 187 -0.03 -1.36 5.09
C ASN A 187 0.87 -1.81 6.23
N LEU A 188 1.17 -3.10 6.29
CA LEU A 188 1.89 -3.75 7.37
C LEU A 188 3.28 -4.16 6.89
N LEU A 189 4.32 -3.88 7.70
CA LEU A 189 5.66 -4.41 7.49
C LEU A 189 6.19 -5.01 8.79
N LEU A 190 6.62 -6.25 8.69
CA LEU A 190 7.28 -7.01 9.74
C LEU A 190 8.78 -6.84 9.58
N VAL A 191 9.44 -6.40 10.64
CA VAL A 191 10.90 -6.23 10.69
C VAL A 191 11.48 -7.36 11.51
N GLY A 192 12.39 -8.13 10.90
CA GLY A 192 13.11 -9.22 11.53
C GLY A 192 12.24 -10.37 12.08
N PRO A 193 12.80 -11.23 12.94
CA PRO A 193 12.10 -12.38 13.49
C PRO A 193 11.06 -12.00 14.55
N GLN A 194 10.01 -12.82 14.69
CA GLN A 194 9.04 -12.71 15.78
C GLN A 194 9.69 -13.23 17.09
N PRO A 195 9.92 -12.37 18.10
CA PRO A 195 10.74 -12.76 19.25
C PRO A 195 10.00 -13.57 20.32
N LYS A 196 8.68 -13.70 20.21
CA LYS A 196 7.83 -14.41 21.19
C LYS A 196 7.49 -15.85 20.77
N HIS A 197 7.87 -16.26 19.58
CA HIS A 197 7.63 -17.61 19.05
C HIS A 197 8.96 -18.33 18.85
N ASP A 198 9.02 -19.62 19.23
CA ASP A 198 10.23 -20.43 19.13
C ASP A 198 10.69 -20.65 17.69
N ASP A 199 9.75 -20.65 16.73
CA ASP A 199 10.02 -20.74 15.30
C ASP A 199 10.41 -19.40 14.66
N ALA A 200 10.38 -18.31 15.44
CA ALA A 200 10.67 -16.95 15.00
C ALA A 200 9.78 -16.43 13.84
N LEU A 201 8.66 -17.10 13.55
CA LEU A 201 7.74 -16.76 12.48
C LEU A 201 6.57 -15.89 12.97
N TRP A 202 6.11 -15.01 12.08
CA TRP A 202 4.93 -14.20 12.27
C TRP A 202 3.68 -14.95 11.83
N ARG A 203 2.55 -14.62 12.48
CA ARG A 203 1.22 -15.15 12.16
C ARG A 203 0.32 -13.98 11.87
N ILE A 204 -0.04 -13.83 10.59
CA ILE A 204 -0.75 -12.65 10.09
C ILE A 204 -2.12 -13.04 9.60
N GLY A 205 -3.15 -12.44 10.22
CA GLY A 205 -4.54 -12.62 9.81
C GLY A 205 -4.83 -11.96 8.47
N VAL A 206 -5.48 -12.69 7.57
CA VAL A 206 -6.07 -12.15 6.35
C VAL A 206 -7.48 -11.68 6.69
N GLN A 207 -7.75 -10.39 6.48
CA GLN A 207 -9.00 -9.72 6.86
C GLN A 207 -10.22 -10.36 6.17
N ASN A 208 -11.29 -10.58 6.96
CA ASN A 208 -12.61 -10.93 6.42
C ASN A 208 -13.22 -9.72 5.69
N PRO A 209 -13.51 -9.82 4.38
CA PRO A 209 -14.07 -8.70 3.62
C PRO A 209 -15.50 -8.30 4.04
N HIS A 210 -16.21 -9.15 4.78
CA HIS A 210 -17.59 -8.93 5.22
C HIS A 210 -17.71 -8.39 6.65
N ASP A 211 -16.60 -8.41 7.41
CA ASP A 211 -16.59 -8.05 8.83
C ASP A 211 -15.78 -6.78 9.12
N ALA A 212 -15.98 -6.27 10.34
CA ALA A 212 -15.18 -5.18 10.86
C ALA A 212 -13.66 -5.55 10.88
N ARG A 213 -12.79 -4.54 10.82
CA ARG A 213 -11.34 -4.73 10.92
C ARG A 213 -10.94 -5.54 12.16
N GLY A 214 -10.06 -6.52 11.96
CA GLY A 214 -9.56 -7.43 12.98
C GLY A 214 -10.22 -8.81 12.99
N SER A 215 -11.25 -9.04 12.17
CA SER A 215 -11.80 -10.37 11.91
C SER A 215 -11.00 -11.02 10.77
N ALA A 216 -10.47 -12.21 10.99
CA ALA A 216 -9.63 -12.91 10.02
C ALA A 216 -10.31 -14.17 9.48
N ILE A 217 -10.26 -14.34 8.15
CA ILE A 217 -10.71 -15.58 7.48
C ILE A 217 -9.68 -16.70 7.57
N GLY A 218 -8.42 -16.34 7.74
CA GLY A 218 -7.31 -17.28 7.83
C GLY A 218 -6.03 -16.58 8.29
N VAL A 219 -4.99 -17.36 8.53
CA VAL A 219 -3.68 -16.90 8.99
C VAL A 219 -2.60 -17.37 8.03
N VAL A 220 -1.74 -16.44 7.59
CA VAL A 220 -0.49 -16.76 6.90
C VAL A 220 0.65 -16.82 7.92
N VAL A 221 1.45 -17.88 7.87
CA VAL A 221 2.69 -18.01 8.65
C VAL A 221 3.85 -17.57 7.77
N THR A 222 4.60 -16.56 8.20
CA THR A 222 5.64 -15.94 7.37
C THR A 222 6.82 -15.44 8.19
N SER A 223 7.95 -15.23 7.53
CA SER A 223 9.09 -14.48 8.07
C SER A 223 8.90 -12.97 7.90
N GLU A 224 9.97 -12.19 8.08
CA GLU A 224 10.01 -10.75 7.78
C GLU A 224 9.50 -10.47 6.35
N CYS A 225 8.47 -9.62 6.24
CA CYS A 225 7.94 -9.16 4.94
C CYS A 225 6.98 -7.98 5.11
N SER A 226 6.65 -7.35 4.00
CA SER A 226 5.51 -6.44 3.89
C SER A 226 4.24 -7.19 3.51
N ILE A 227 3.12 -6.74 4.05
CA ILE A 227 1.78 -7.28 3.78
C ILE A 227 0.87 -6.09 3.45
N VAL A 228 0.37 -6.05 2.22
CA VAL A 228 -0.50 -4.96 1.75
C VAL A 228 -1.76 -5.56 1.14
N THR A 229 -2.90 -4.96 1.45
CA THR A 229 -4.21 -5.42 0.96
C THR A 229 -4.92 -4.31 0.21
N SER A 230 -5.40 -4.62 -1.00
CA SER A 230 -6.42 -3.85 -1.72
C SER A 230 -7.76 -4.55 -1.59
N GLY A 231 -8.79 -3.84 -1.10
CA GLY A 231 -10.12 -4.41 -0.88
C GLY A 231 -11.24 -3.39 -1.12
N ILE A 232 -12.41 -3.87 -1.54
CA ILE A 232 -13.57 -3.04 -1.89
C ILE A 232 -14.28 -2.47 -0.67
N TYR A 233 -14.04 -3.01 0.51
CA TYR A 233 -14.72 -2.67 1.76
C TYR A 233 -14.11 -1.48 2.53
N GLU A 234 -12.97 -0.96 2.10
CA GLU A 234 -12.24 0.09 2.84
C GLU A 234 -12.93 1.45 2.75
N ARG A 235 -13.25 1.92 1.54
CA ARG A 235 -13.97 3.16 1.28
C ARG A 235 -14.96 2.95 0.15
N HIS A 236 -16.21 3.29 0.38
CA HIS A 236 -17.26 3.17 -0.63
C HIS A 236 -18.30 4.29 -0.48
N LEU A 237 -19.05 4.50 -1.55
CA LEU A 237 -20.18 5.41 -1.65
C LEU A 237 -21.42 4.60 -2.01
N GLU A 238 -22.47 4.71 -1.22
CA GLU A 238 -23.77 4.08 -1.48
C GLU A 238 -24.73 5.10 -2.09
N VAL A 239 -25.20 4.84 -3.31
CA VAL A 239 -26.22 5.67 -3.98
C VAL A 239 -27.21 4.77 -4.71
N ASP A 240 -28.51 4.96 -4.45
CA ASP A 240 -29.62 4.22 -5.09
C ASP A 240 -29.43 2.68 -5.05
N GLY A 241 -28.94 2.16 -3.92
CA GLY A 241 -28.70 0.74 -3.70
C GLY A 241 -27.51 0.15 -4.48
N LYS A 242 -26.66 1.01 -5.05
CA LYS A 242 -25.38 0.62 -5.68
C LYS A 242 -24.21 1.09 -4.84
N SER A 243 -23.23 0.20 -4.66
CA SER A 243 -21.98 0.48 -3.98
C SER A 243 -20.88 0.83 -4.98
N TYR A 244 -20.17 1.91 -4.74
CA TYR A 244 -19.06 2.42 -5.55
C TYR A 244 -17.82 2.53 -4.67
N HIS A 245 -16.87 1.60 -4.81
CA HIS A 245 -15.62 1.63 -4.03
C HIS A 245 -14.57 2.58 -4.64
N HIS A 246 -13.58 2.94 -3.87
CA HIS A 246 -12.56 3.95 -4.21
C HIS A 246 -11.51 3.51 -5.24
N ILE A 247 -11.47 2.24 -5.65
CA ILE A 247 -10.50 1.74 -6.64
C ILE A 247 -11.05 2.03 -8.04
N LEU A 248 -10.60 3.16 -8.62
CA LEU A 248 -11.11 3.70 -9.87
C LEU A 248 -10.32 3.17 -11.06
N ASP A 249 -11.02 2.68 -12.08
CA ASP A 249 -10.42 2.20 -13.32
C ASP A 249 -10.10 3.36 -14.26
N SER A 250 -8.81 3.61 -14.53
CA SER A 250 -8.32 4.66 -15.41
C SER A 250 -8.73 4.48 -16.88
N LYS A 251 -9.23 3.31 -17.27
CA LYS A 251 -9.74 3.05 -18.63
C LYS A 251 -11.21 3.47 -18.79
N THR A 252 -12.02 3.27 -17.76
CA THR A 252 -13.45 3.54 -17.80
C THR A 252 -13.87 4.78 -17.04
N GLY A 253 -13.07 5.19 -16.05
CA GLY A 253 -13.37 6.30 -15.13
C GLY A 253 -14.36 5.93 -14.02
N TYR A 254 -14.75 4.66 -13.90
CA TYR A 254 -15.64 4.14 -12.87
C TYR A 254 -14.89 3.22 -11.88
N PRO A 255 -15.45 2.94 -10.68
CA PRO A 255 -14.95 1.89 -9.82
C PRO A 255 -14.81 0.56 -10.57
N LYS A 256 -13.69 -0.12 -10.37
CA LYS A 256 -13.38 -1.39 -11.02
C LYS A 256 -14.38 -2.46 -10.62
N GLN A 257 -15.08 -3.05 -11.56
CA GLN A 257 -15.99 -4.19 -11.34
C GLN A 257 -15.25 -5.49 -11.63
N ASN A 258 -15.20 -6.38 -10.67
CA ASN A 258 -14.65 -7.74 -10.81
C ASN A 258 -15.16 -8.66 -9.69
N ASN A 259 -14.71 -9.90 -9.65
CA ASN A 259 -15.13 -10.90 -8.67
C ASN A 259 -14.22 -10.94 -7.42
N LEU A 260 -13.23 -10.05 -7.30
CA LEU A 260 -12.35 -10.00 -6.14
C LEU A 260 -12.93 -9.07 -5.06
N ALA A 261 -13.07 -9.59 -3.85
CA ALA A 261 -13.36 -8.79 -2.66
C ALA A 261 -12.08 -8.14 -2.13
N SER A 262 -10.97 -8.88 -2.14
CA SER A 262 -9.65 -8.36 -1.78
C SER A 262 -8.50 -9.17 -2.38
N VAL A 263 -7.34 -8.51 -2.45
CA VAL A 263 -6.05 -9.13 -2.74
C VAL A 263 -5.06 -8.69 -1.68
N THR A 264 -4.39 -9.64 -1.02
CA THR A 264 -3.31 -9.38 -0.06
C THR A 264 -2.00 -9.87 -0.65
N VAL A 265 -1.02 -8.99 -0.80
CA VAL A 265 0.32 -9.31 -1.31
C VAL A 265 1.33 -9.30 -0.17
N PHE A 266 2.17 -10.33 -0.16
CA PHE A 266 3.34 -10.48 0.69
C PHE A 266 4.59 -10.22 -0.15
N SER A 267 5.40 -9.24 0.24
CA SER A 267 6.56 -8.79 -0.53
C SER A 267 7.71 -8.40 0.37
N LYS A 268 8.93 -8.35 -0.18
CA LYS A 268 10.13 -7.92 0.54
C LYS A 268 10.12 -6.41 0.80
N TYR A 269 9.60 -5.63 -0.16
CA TYR A 269 9.48 -4.18 -0.08
C TYR A 269 8.00 -3.79 -0.08
N SER A 270 7.65 -2.85 0.79
CA SER A 270 6.25 -2.45 0.96
C SER A 270 5.73 -1.66 -0.24
N ILE A 271 6.60 -0.91 -0.92
CA ILE A 271 6.25 -0.23 -2.16
C ILE A 271 5.80 -1.21 -3.26
N ASP A 272 6.46 -2.37 -3.39
CA ASP A 272 6.08 -3.41 -4.35
C ASP A 272 4.72 -4.03 -3.96
N GLY A 273 4.46 -4.20 -2.67
CA GLY A 273 3.16 -4.64 -2.17
C GLY A 273 2.00 -3.72 -2.59
N GLU A 274 2.16 -2.39 -2.46
CA GLU A 274 1.13 -1.41 -2.90
C GLU A 274 0.88 -1.48 -4.42
N ILE A 275 1.94 -1.59 -5.21
CA ILE A 275 1.85 -1.70 -6.67
C ILE A 275 1.12 -2.99 -7.07
N GLU A 276 1.59 -4.10 -6.54
CA GLU A 276 1.12 -5.43 -6.94
C GLU A 276 -0.31 -5.72 -6.48
N THR A 277 -0.72 -5.28 -5.27
CA THR A 277 -2.12 -5.43 -4.85
C THR A 277 -3.07 -4.71 -5.81
N THR A 278 -2.67 -3.52 -6.28
CA THR A 278 -3.47 -2.75 -7.24
C THR A 278 -3.52 -3.47 -8.58
N ASN A 279 -2.37 -3.87 -9.13
CA ASN A 279 -2.30 -4.56 -10.43
C ASN A 279 -3.10 -5.87 -10.42
N LEU A 280 -2.95 -6.68 -9.37
CA LEU A 280 -3.69 -7.94 -9.22
C LEU A 280 -5.20 -7.72 -9.04
N PHE A 281 -5.61 -6.69 -8.28
CA PHE A 281 -7.01 -6.35 -8.17
C PHE A 281 -7.59 -5.95 -9.54
N PHE A 282 -6.81 -5.22 -10.36
CA PHE A 282 -7.21 -4.85 -11.72
C PHE A 282 -7.19 -6.02 -12.71
N ALA A 283 -6.39 -7.06 -12.49
CA ALA A 283 -6.46 -8.31 -13.27
C ALA A 283 -7.84 -8.96 -13.15
N GLY A 284 -8.51 -8.79 -11.99
CA GLY A 284 -9.91 -9.15 -11.78
C GLY A 284 -10.17 -10.62 -11.46
N GLU A 285 -9.13 -11.44 -11.47
CA GLU A 285 -9.17 -12.87 -11.17
C GLU A 285 -7.85 -13.31 -10.52
N PRO A 286 -7.84 -14.45 -9.81
CA PRO A 286 -6.62 -15.01 -9.23
C PRO A 286 -5.58 -15.37 -10.30
N VAL A 287 -4.32 -14.97 -10.12
CA VAL A 287 -3.21 -15.21 -11.06
C VAL A 287 -2.28 -16.28 -10.48
N LYS A 288 -2.36 -17.51 -10.99
CA LYS A 288 -1.61 -18.68 -10.50
C LYS A 288 -0.10 -18.50 -10.49
N ASP A 289 0.47 -18.10 -11.63
CA ASP A 289 1.93 -17.97 -11.81
C ASP A 289 2.46 -16.55 -11.49
N TRP A 290 1.67 -15.75 -10.76
CA TRP A 290 2.09 -14.41 -10.39
C TRP A 290 3.40 -14.41 -9.59
N GLY A 291 4.29 -13.50 -9.97
CA GLY A 291 5.54 -13.25 -9.24
C GLY A 291 6.55 -14.40 -9.25
N LYS A 292 6.37 -15.46 -10.06
CA LYS A 292 7.25 -16.64 -10.07
C LYS A 292 8.71 -16.30 -10.37
N ASP A 293 8.95 -15.31 -11.23
CA ASP A 293 10.28 -14.88 -11.66
C ASP A 293 10.81 -13.69 -10.83
N ASN A 294 10.05 -13.21 -9.84
CA ASN A 294 10.44 -12.11 -8.97
C ASN A 294 10.63 -12.61 -7.52
N PRO A 295 11.88 -12.67 -7.01
CA PRO A 295 12.16 -13.15 -5.66
C PRO A 295 11.73 -12.16 -4.54
N ASN A 296 11.38 -10.92 -4.89
CA ASN A 296 10.88 -9.94 -3.93
C ASN A 296 9.38 -10.09 -3.66
N LEU A 297 8.66 -10.82 -4.51
CA LEU A 297 7.25 -11.14 -4.34
C LEU A 297 7.15 -12.52 -3.69
N LEU A 298 6.64 -12.58 -2.45
CA LEU A 298 6.71 -13.77 -1.61
C LEU A 298 5.45 -14.63 -1.70
N GLY A 299 4.28 -14.01 -1.88
CA GLY A 299 3.01 -14.70 -2.04
C GLY A 299 1.83 -13.74 -2.15
N ALA A 300 0.70 -14.26 -2.60
CA ALA A 300 -0.56 -13.52 -2.64
C ALA A 300 -1.74 -14.39 -2.20
N VAL A 301 -2.69 -13.75 -1.52
CA VAL A 301 -3.99 -14.32 -1.14
C VAL A 301 -5.08 -13.52 -1.83
N PHE A 302 -5.86 -14.18 -2.65
CA PHE A 302 -7.03 -13.61 -3.34
C PHE A 302 -8.30 -14.08 -2.64
N VAL A 303 -9.19 -13.15 -2.31
CA VAL A 303 -10.51 -13.46 -1.76
C VAL A 303 -11.56 -12.99 -2.75
N THR A 304 -12.43 -13.89 -3.19
CA THR A 304 -13.49 -13.56 -4.14
C THR A 304 -14.79 -13.17 -3.42
N THR A 305 -15.70 -12.54 -4.14
CA THR A 305 -17.00 -12.12 -3.62
C THR A 305 -17.95 -13.32 -3.33
N ASP A 306 -17.64 -14.51 -3.83
CA ASP A 306 -18.33 -15.78 -3.54
C ASP A 306 -17.56 -16.65 -2.51
N ASN A 307 -16.76 -16.01 -1.66
CA ASN A 307 -16.07 -16.59 -0.51
C ASN A 307 -15.04 -17.69 -0.85
N LYS A 308 -14.45 -17.63 -2.04
CA LYS A 308 -13.32 -18.50 -2.40
C LYS A 308 -11.99 -17.83 -2.15
N ILE A 309 -11.01 -18.59 -1.68
CA ILE A 309 -9.65 -18.16 -1.42
C ILE A 309 -8.71 -18.87 -2.39
N TYR A 310 -7.88 -18.09 -3.08
CA TYR A 310 -6.83 -18.62 -3.96
C TYR A 310 -5.47 -18.14 -3.45
N LEU A 311 -4.47 -19.02 -3.57
CA LEU A 311 -3.11 -18.75 -3.11
C LEU A 311 -2.15 -18.76 -4.30
N SER A 312 -1.31 -17.74 -4.42
CA SER A 312 -0.19 -17.73 -5.37
C SER A 312 1.13 -17.69 -4.62
N LYS A 313 2.08 -18.56 -4.99
CA LYS A 313 3.39 -18.81 -4.32
C LYS A 313 3.30 -19.33 -2.87
N PHE A 314 2.15 -19.35 -2.26
CA PHE A 314 1.93 -20.01 -0.97
C PHE A 314 1.49 -21.46 -1.17
N THR A 315 1.90 -22.32 -0.23
CA THR A 315 1.42 -23.70 -0.11
C THR A 315 0.28 -23.78 0.91
N PRO A 316 -0.49 -24.88 0.95
CA PRO A 316 -1.50 -25.10 2.00
C PRO A 316 -0.93 -25.07 3.42
N ASN A 317 0.37 -25.30 3.61
CA ASN A 317 1.02 -25.23 4.91
C ASN A 317 1.32 -23.80 5.38
N ASP A 318 1.34 -22.85 4.45
CA ASP A 318 1.60 -21.43 4.74
C ASP A 318 0.33 -20.66 5.13
N PHE A 319 -0.85 -21.21 4.80
CA PHE A 319 -2.17 -20.58 5.07
C PHE A 319 -3.07 -21.52 5.87
N HIS A 320 -3.54 -21.05 7.03
CA HIS A 320 -4.48 -21.78 7.90
C HIS A 320 -5.85 -21.09 7.87
N LEU A 321 -6.84 -21.76 7.27
CA LEU A 321 -8.22 -21.30 7.25
C LEU A 321 -8.80 -21.27 8.66
N LEU A 322 -9.52 -20.20 9.03
CA LEU A 322 -10.18 -20.00 10.33
C LEU A 322 -11.70 -19.95 10.24
N SER A 323 -12.26 -19.64 9.07
CA SER A 323 -13.69 -19.46 8.88
C SER A 323 -14.27 -20.53 7.97
N ASP A 324 -15.33 -21.22 8.41
CA ASP A 324 -16.05 -22.25 7.63
C ASP A 324 -16.92 -21.65 6.49
N GLU A 325 -17.05 -20.32 6.44
CA GLU A 325 -17.79 -19.62 5.37
C GLU A 325 -16.96 -19.47 4.09
N PHE A 326 -15.66 -19.77 4.14
CA PHE A 326 -14.73 -19.64 3.04
C PHE A 326 -14.12 -20.98 2.66
N GLU A 327 -13.76 -21.12 1.36
CA GLU A 327 -13.14 -22.31 0.80
C GLU A 327 -11.81 -21.97 0.15
N VAL A 328 -10.75 -22.71 0.47
CA VAL A 328 -9.45 -22.60 -0.22
C VAL A 328 -9.48 -23.48 -1.47
N ILE A 329 -9.39 -22.82 -2.63
CA ILE A 329 -9.40 -23.49 -3.93
C ILE A 329 -7.95 -23.76 -4.38
N GLN A 330 -7.67 -25.00 -4.74
CA GLN A 330 -6.39 -25.38 -5.35
C GLN A 330 -6.42 -25.03 -6.85
N HIS A 331 -5.39 -24.31 -7.31
CA HIS A 331 -5.21 -23.98 -8.74
C HIS A 331 -4.68 -25.18 -9.55
#